data_9b8aca729cdf757404fb2f0c165cc91c
#
_entry.id   9b8aca729cdf757404fb2f0c165cc91c
#
_cell.length_a   1.000
_cell.length_b   1.000
_cell.length_c   1.000
_cell.angle_alpha   90.00
_cell.angle_beta   90.00
_cell.angle_gamma   90.00
#
_symmetry.space_group_name_H-M   'P 1'
#
loop_
_entity.id
_entity.type
_entity.pdbx_description
1 polymer ?
#
loop_
_entity_poly.entity_id
_entity_poly.type
_entity_poly.pdbx_seq_one_letter_code
_entity_poly.pdbx_strand_id
1 'polypeptide(L)'
;MNDTNLKKEFREDAIDRFENQIATYYYTLQQYPDSIVYIENICPKKGMPQYGIDFNDEVEIENQNLKSLTYEQILLFLKNTKKERKEKFIDFLKKRDITFKSELDYWIDKDVI
;
A
#
# COMPACT_ATOMS: atom_id res chain seq x y z
N MET A 1 1.81 18.44 -4.59
CA MET A 1 1.33 18.10 -4.68
C MET A 1 0.59 17.94 -5.45
N ASN A 2 0.12 17.47 -5.86
CA ASN A 2 -0.43 17.27 -6.75
C ASN A 2 -1.35 16.32 -6.87
N ASP A 3 -1.82 15.83 -5.93
CA ASP A 3 -2.83 14.92 -5.74
C ASP A 3 -4.09 15.36 -6.35
N THR A 4 -4.22 16.54 -6.65
CA THR A 4 -5.38 17.03 -7.36
C THR A 4 -5.57 16.36 -8.71
N ASN A 5 -4.57 15.64 -9.20
CA ASN A 5 -4.63 15.00 -10.52
C ASN A 5 -4.84 13.50 -10.43
N LEU A 6 -5.41 13.02 -9.33
CA LEU A 6 -5.74 11.61 -9.16
C LEU A 6 -6.70 11.17 -10.27
N LYS A 7 -6.32 10.16 -11.04
CA LYS A 7 -7.12 9.67 -12.15
C LYS A 7 -7.97 8.46 -11.80
N LYS A 8 -7.42 7.53 -11.02
CA LYS A 8 -8.11 6.31 -10.61
C LYS A 8 -7.72 5.96 -9.20
N GLU A 9 -8.64 5.34 -8.47
CA GLU A 9 -8.36 4.89 -7.12
C GLU A 9 -9.16 3.63 -6.82
N PHE A 10 -8.51 2.66 -6.20
CA PHE A 10 -9.13 1.47 -5.65
C PHE A 10 -8.79 1.41 -4.18
N ARG A 11 -9.78 1.12 -3.34
CA ARG A 11 -9.57 0.97 -1.90
C ARG A 11 -10.20 -0.32 -1.42
N GLU A 12 -9.54 -0.96 -0.47
CA GLU A 12 -10.05 -2.15 0.17
C GLU A 12 -9.66 -2.10 1.65
N ASP A 13 -10.60 -2.37 2.54
CA ASP A 13 -10.35 -2.41 3.98
C ASP A 13 -10.44 -3.87 4.42
N ALA A 14 -9.53 -4.29 5.27
CA ALA A 14 -9.52 -5.65 5.78
C ALA A 14 -9.08 -5.68 7.23
N ILE A 15 -9.66 -6.56 8.00
CA ILE A 15 -9.21 -6.83 9.35
C ILE A 15 -8.34 -8.07 9.26
N ASP A 16 -7.12 -7.96 9.75
CA ASP A 16 -6.18 -9.07 9.66
C ASP A 16 -5.55 -9.33 11.02
N ARG A 17 -5.06 -10.56 11.18
CA ARG A 17 -4.40 -10.99 12.40
C ARG A 17 -2.93 -11.22 12.08
N PHE A 18 -2.07 -10.52 12.79
CA PHE A 18 -0.64 -10.57 12.56
C PHE A 18 0.08 -10.72 13.90
N GLU A 19 0.85 -11.78 14.04
CA GLU A 19 1.63 -12.04 15.26
C GLU A 19 0.78 -11.95 16.53
N ASN A 20 -0.39 -12.58 16.52
CA ASN A 20 -1.35 -12.57 17.63
C ASN A 20 -1.94 -11.19 17.91
N GLN A 21 -1.76 -10.26 17.00
CA GLN A 21 -2.35 -8.93 17.09
C GLN A 21 -3.46 -8.83 16.05
N ILE A 22 -4.34 -7.84 16.24
CA ILE A 22 -5.39 -7.56 15.29
C ILE A 22 -5.18 -6.12 14.80
N ALA A 23 -5.21 -5.96 13.50
CA ALA A 23 -5.06 -4.64 12.88
C ALA A 23 -6.04 -4.49 11.74
N THR A 24 -6.40 -3.25 11.44
CA THR A 24 -7.12 -2.94 10.22
C THR A 24 -6.12 -2.49 9.17
N TYR A 25 -6.19 -3.11 8.02
CA TYR A 25 -5.36 -2.75 6.88
C TYR A 25 -6.23 -1.99 5.89
N TYR A 26 -5.72 -0.88 5.42
CA TYR A 26 -6.37 -0.10 4.37
C TYR A 26 -5.45 -0.15 3.15
N TYR A 27 -5.92 -0.76 2.09
CA TYR A 27 -5.14 -0.92 0.86
C TYR A 27 -5.66 0.06 -0.17
N THR A 28 -4.75 0.83 -0.77
CA THR A 28 -5.13 1.82 -1.77
C THR A 28 -4.19 1.74 -2.96
N LEU A 29 -4.75 1.72 -4.16
CA LEU A 29 -3.97 1.83 -5.38
C LEU A 29 -4.45 3.07 -6.12
N GLN A 30 -3.54 4.00 -6.38
CA GLN A 30 -3.85 5.29 -6.98
C GLN A 30 -3.07 5.48 -8.27
N GLN A 31 -3.73 6.05 -9.26
CA GLN A 31 -3.07 6.42 -10.51
C GLN A 31 -3.07 7.93 -10.65
N TYR A 32 -1.89 8.50 -10.83
CA TYR A 32 -1.68 9.92 -11.11
C TYR A 32 -1.16 10.06 -12.54
N PRO A 33 -1.09 11.30 -13.08
CA PRO A 33 -0.58 11.49 -14.45
C PRO A 33 0.85 10.98 -14.65
N ASP A 34 1.67 10.98 -13.60
CA ASP A 34 3.08 10.63 -13.71
C ASP A 34 3.48 9.39 -12.91
N SER A 35 2.58 8.79 -12.15
CA SER A 35 2.95 7.66 -11.30
C SER A 35 1.74 6.82 -10.89
N ILE A 36 2.03 5.61 -10.42
CA ILE A 36 1.07 4.75 -9.73
C ILE A 36 1.62 4.51 -8.34
N VAL A 37 0.76 4.64 -7.32
CA VAL A 37 1.16 4.51 -5.92
C VAL A 37 0.28 3.45 -5.24
N TYR A 38 0.92 2.48 -4.60
CA TYR A 38 0.25 1.49 -3.77
C TYR A 38 0.55 1.81 -2.32
N ILE A 39 -0.49 1.85 -1.49
CA ILE A 39 -0.36 2.23 -0.07
C ILE A 39 -1.03 1.18 0.80
N GLU A 40 -0.30 0.74 1.84
CA GLU A 40 -0.89 -0.05 2.92
C GLU A 40 -0.84 0.79 4.18
N ASN A 41 -2.01 1.10 4.74
CA ASN A 41 -2.09 1.69 6.07
C ASN A 41 -2.45 0.59 7.05
N ILE A 42 -1.71 0.49 8.14
CA ILE A 42 -1.88 -0.55 9.15
C ILE A 42 -2.20 0.14 10.47
N CYS A 43 -3.39 -0.13 11.00
CA CYS A 43 -3.87 0.51 12.23
C CYS A 43 -4.17 -0.57 13.26
N PRO A 44 -3.27 -0.82 14.22
CA PRO A 44 -3.51 -1.80 15.27
C PRO A 44 -4.74 -1.46 16.10
N LYS A 45 -5.51 -2.49 16.46
CA LYS A 45 -6.74 -2.32 17.20
C LYS A 45 -6.48 -2.01 18.67
N LYS A 46 -7.46 -1.36 19.32
CA LYS A 46 -7.41 -1.07 20.75
C LYS A 46 -7.19 -2.35 21.54
N GLY A 47 -6.30 -2.28 22.50
CA GLY A 47 -5.92 -3.43 23.30
C GLY A 47 -4.70 -4.18 22.81
N MET A 48 -4.20 -3.83 21.62
CA MET A 48 -3.00 -4.46 21.07
C MET A 48 -1.76 -3.67 21.47
N PRO A 49 -0.59 -4.31 21.56
CA PRO A 49 0.63 -3.64 22.03
C PRO A 49 1.02 -2.39 21.22
N GLN A 50 0.67 -2.35 19.95
CA GLN A 50 1.04 -1.23 19.08
C GLN A 50 -0.13 -0.27 18.82
N TYR A 51 -1.18 -0.37 19.64
CA TYR A 51 -2.30 0.53 19.49
C TYR A 51 -1.85 1.98 19.64
N GLY A 52 -2.31 2.85 18.73
CA GLY A 52 -1.91 4.25 18.71
C GLY A 52 -0.74 4.55 17.79
N ILE A 53 -0.13 3.51 17.19
CA ILE A 53 0.93 3.69 16.21
C ILE A 53 0.37 3.25 14.85
N ASP A 54 0.26 4.19 13.92
CA ASP A 54 -0.20 3.90 12.58
C ASP A 54 0.98 3.80 11.64
N PHE A 55 0.95 2.80 10.76
CA PHE A 55 2.02 2.57 9.80
C PHE A 55 1.51 2.87 8.40
N ASN A 56 2.36 3.45 7.58
CA ASN A 56 2.06 3.76 6.19
C ASN A 56 3.20 3.22 5.33
N ASP A 57 2.88 2.25 4.48
CA ASP A 57 3.86 1.57 3.66
C ASP A 57 3.50 1.82 2.20
N GLU A 58 4.40 2.46 1.45
CA GLU A 58 4.12 2.88 0.08
C GLU A 58 5.08 2.28 -0.92
N VAL A 59 4.54 1.99 -2.10
CA VAL A 59 5.33 1.61 -3.26
C VAL A 59 4.90 2.51 -4.41
N GLU A 60 5.84 3.29 -4.94
CA GLU A 60 5.56 4.22 -6.03
C GLU A 60 6.32 3.82 -7.29
N ILE A 61 5.62 3.81 -8.42
CA ILE A 61 6.21 3.51 -9.72
C ILE A 61 5.96 4.70 -10.63
N GLU A 62 7.04 5.34 -11.09
CA GLU A 62 6.90 6.41 -12.08
C GLU A 62 6.49 5.81 -13.42
N ASN A 63 5.64 6.54 -14.15
CA ASN A 63 5.09 6.02 -15.41
C ASN A 63 6.18 5.61 -16.40
N GLN A 64 7.29 6.34 -16.42
CA GLN A 64 8.40 6.00 -17.32
C GLN A 64 9.02 4.63 -17.01
N ASN A 65 8.79 4.11 -15.80
CA ASN A 65 9.35 2.83 -15.38
C ASN A 65 8.35 1.69 -15.47
N LEU A 66 7.11 1.97 -15.87
CA LEU A 66 6.07 0.94 -15.94
C LEU A 66 6.28 -0.05 -17.08
N LYS A 67 7.04 0.36 -18.10
CA LYS A 67 7.19 -0.43 -19.31
C LYS A 67 5.80 -0.65 -19.92
N SER A 68 5.39 -1.89 -20.10
CA SER A 68 4.05 -2.17 -20.62
C SER A 68 3.03 -2.52 -19.54
N LEU A 69 3.41 -2.40 -18.27
CA LEU A 69 2.50 -2.73 -17.18
C LEU A 69 1.47 -1.63 -17.01
N THR A 70 0.19 -2.00 -16.89
CA THR A 70 -0.90 -1.05 -16.76
C THR A 70 -1.45 -1.03 -15.35
N TYR A 71 -2.19 0.03 -15.03
CA TYR A 71 -2.89 0.14 -13.75
C TYR A 71 -3.82 -1.06 -13.55
N GLU A 72 -4.55 -1.45 -14.60
CA GLU A 72 -5.51 -2.54 -14.51
C GLU A 72 -4.83 -3.88 -14.21
N GLN A 73 -3.64 -4.09 -14.77
CA GLN A 73 -2.89 -5.32 -14.50
C GLN A 73 -2.39 -5.35 -13.07
N ILE A 74 -1.93 -4.22 -12.56
CA ILE A 74 -1.52 -4.11 -11.16
C ILE A 74 -2.70 -4.36 -10.24
N LEU A 75 -3.83 -3.74 -10.54
CA LEU A 75 -5.04 -3.89 -9.74
C LEU A 75 -5.49 -5.34 -9.69
N LEU A 76 -5.47 -6.02 -10.83
CA LEU A 76 -5.85 -7.44 -10.87
C LEU A 76 -4.92 -8.28 -10.01
N PHE A 77 -3.62 -8.02 -10.08
CA PHE A 77 -2.65 -8.73 -9.26
C PHE A 77 -2.94 -8.53 -7.77
N LEU A 78 -3.18 -7.28 -7.37
CA LEU A 78 -3.43 -6.95 -5.96
C LEU A 78 -4.72 -7.57 -5.45
N LYS A 79 -5.77 -7.55 -6.27
CA LYS A 79 -7.05 -8.15 -5.89
C LYS A 79 -6.94 -9.66 -5.67
N ASN A 80 -6.03 -10.30 -6.39
CA ASN A 80 -5.83 -11.74 -6.29
C ASN A 80 -4.76 -12.13 -5.26
N THR A 81 -4.18 -11.16 -4.56
CA THR A 81 -3.11 -11.40 -3.60
C THR A 81 -3.54 -10.86 -2.26
N LYS A 82 -4.02 -11.73 -1.36
CA LYS A 82 -4.58 -11.29 -0.08
C LYS A 82 -3.59 -11.31 1.06
N LYS A 83 -2.59 -12.18 1.02
CA LYS A 83 -1.59 -12.30 2.09
C LYS A 83 -0.26 -11.74 1.64
N GLU A 84 0.42 -11.00 2.54
CA GLU A 84 1.74 -10.45 2.26
C GLU A 84 1.72 -9.68 0.94
N ARG A 85 0.71 -8.85 0.80
CA ARG A 85 0.41 -8.22 -0.48
C ARG A 85 1.55 -7.32 -0.96
N LYS A 86 2.12 -6.52 -0.06
CA LYS A 86 3.20 -5.63 -0.45
C LYS A 86 4.44 -6.40 -0.89
N GLU A 87 4.83 -7.41 -0.11
CA GLU A 87 6.02 -8.19 -0.41
C GLU A 87 5.88 -8.90 -1.75
N LYS A 88 4.70 -9.45 -2.00
CA LYS A 88 4.44 -10.14 -3.27
C LYS A 88 4.36 -9.15 -4.43
N PHE A 89 3.87 -7.96 -4.17
CA PHE A 89 3.83 -6.91 -5.20
C PHE A 89 5.24 -6.48 -5.57
N ILE A 90 6.11 -6.30 -4.59
CA ILE A 90 7.51 -5.95 -4.86
C ILE A 90 8.19 -7.05 -5.67
N ASP A 91 7.95 -8.32 -5.33
CA ASP A 91 8.48 -9.44 -6.11
C ASP A 91 7.97 -9.40 -7.55
N PHE A 92 6.69 -9.12 -7.73
CA PHE A 92 6.06 -9.00 -9.03
C PHE A 92 6.75 -7.93 -9.88
N LEU A 93 7.07 -6.79 -9.27
CA LEU A 93 7.77 -5.70 -9.96
C LEU A 93 9.21 -6.09 -10.29
N LYS A 94 9.91 -6.71 -9.33
CA LYS A 94 11.31 -7.11 -9.54
C LYS A 94 11.45 -8.13 -10.66
N LYS A 95 10.51 -9.05 -10.75
CA LYS A 95 10.55 -10.05 -11.82
C LYS A 95 10.35 -9.44 -13.20
N ARG A 96 9.82 -8.24 -13.27
CA ARG A 96 9.63 -7.51 -14.52
C ARG A 96 10.68 -6.43 -14.74
N ASP A 97 11.70 -6.37 -13.87
CA ASP A 97 12.75 -5.35 -13.93
C ASP A 97 12.17 -3.93 -13.87
N ILE A 98 11.12 -3.74 -13.08
CA ILE A 98 10.49 -2.44 -12.92
C ILE A 98 11.11 -1.73 -11.72
N THR A 99 11.60 -0.53 -11.93
CA THR A 99 12.16 0.32 -10.89
C THR A 99 11.03 0.99 -10.11
N PHE A 100 11.13 0.97 -8.81
CA PHE A 100 10.11 1.56 -7.94
C PHE A 100 10.77 2.15 -6.70
N LYS A 101 10.03 2.99 -5.98
CA LYS A 101 10.43 3.53 -4.69
C LYS A 101 9.55 2.90 -3.62
N SER A 102 10.14 2.57 -2.49
CA SER A 102 9.40 2.00 -1.37
C SER A 102 9.75 2.75 -0.11
N GLU A 103 8.74 3.12 0.67
CA GLU A 103 8.93 3.91 1.87
C GLU A 103 7.98 3.44 2.95
N LEU A 104 8.50 3.30 4.18
CA LEU A 104 7.70 2.96 5.34
C LEU A 104 7.77 4.12 6.32
N ASP A 105 6.62 4.69 6.63
CA ASP A 105 6.49 5.73 7.63
C ASP A 105 5.59 5.27 8.76
N TYR A 106 5.70 5.91 9.90
CA TYR A 106 4.77 5.69 10.98
C TYR A 106 4.59 6.99 11.76
N TRP A 107 3.47 7.09 12.46
CA TRP A 107 3.23 8.21 13.37
C TRP A 107 2.48 7.72 14.59
N ILE A 108 2.59 8.48 15.66
CA ILE A 108 2.02 8.13 16.95
C ILE A 108 0.83 9.04 17.21
N ASP A 109 -0.31 8.43 17.55
CA ASP A 109 -1.50 9.16 17.93
C ASP A 109 -1.32 9.60 19.38
N LYS A 110 -1.08 10.87 19.58
CA LYS A 110 -0.81 11.44 20.90
C LYS A 110 -2.01 11.38 21.83
N ASP A 111 -3.22 11.30 21.27
CA ASP A 111 -4.41 11.20 22.09
C ASP A 111 -4.60 9.80 22.67
N VAL A 112 -3.87 8.82 22.15
CA VAL A 112 -3.98 7.44 22.60
C VAL A 112 -2.86 7.08 23.55
N ILE A 113 -1.69 7.66 23.36
CA ILE A 113 -0.50 7.42 24.16
C ILE A 113 -0.19 8.60 25.09
#